data_9aaf8e5789dd7d6e831e183f0fdc5f62
#
_entry.id   9aaf8e5789dd7d6e831e183f0fdc5f62
#
_cell.length_a   1.000
_cell.length_b   1.000
_cell.length_c   1.000
_cell.angle_alpha   90.00
_cell.angle_beta   90.00
_cell.angle_gamma   90.00
#
_symmetry.space_group_name_H-M   'P 1'
#
loop_
_entity.id
_entity.type
_entity.pdbx_description
1 polymer ?
#
loop_
_entity_poly.entity_id
_entity_poly.type
_entity_poly.pdbx_seq_one_letter_code
_entity_poly.pdbx_strand_id
1 'polypeptide(L)'
;MDIPSGVVGDSGKISSSAIKADYTLAIGLPKLGHIMGSGSEVCGKIKIIDVGLPKLLLEEGDISLLTRSSISSILSKRSDFAHKNTFGHALVLGGSHGLCGALSLSSEAALKSGCGLVSAATWEVNYLEFLSRLSSNEVLSLIHI
;
A
#
# COMPACT_ATOMS: atom_id res chain seq x y z
N MET A 1 22.93 12.60 11.09
CA MET A 1 21.97 13.06 12.14
C MET A 1 20.78 12.10 12.15
N ASP A 2 20.27 11.81 13.33
CA ASP A 2 19.14 10.91 13.51
C ASP A 2 17.86 11.44 12.84
N ILE A 3 17.58 12.73 12.94
CA ILE A 3 16.55 13.46 12.19
C ILE A 3 17.05 14.88 11.93
N PRO A 4 16.71 15.51 10.81
CA PRO A 4 17.11 16.89 10.51
C PRO A 4 16.57 17.86 11.57
N SER A 5 17.44 18.80 12.02
CA SER A 5 17.02 19.84 12.97
C SER A 5 15.84 20.63 12.38
N GLY A 6 14.84 20.90 13.20
CA GLY A 6 13.60 21.56 12.80
C GLY A 6 12.43 20.63 12.44
N VAL A 7 12.69 19.32 12.31
CA VAL A 7 11.64 18.31 12.06
C VAL A 7 11.21 17.68 13.37
N VAL A 8 9.89 17.63 13.61
CA VAL A 8 9.30 16.91 14.74
C VAL A 8 9.23 15.42 14.42
N GLY A 9 9.89 14.57 15.24
CA GLY A 9 10.03 13.14 15.00
C GLY A 9 8.72 12.37 14.88
N ASP A 10 7.74 12.71 15.68
CA ASP A 10 6.47 11.97 15.78
C ASP A 10 5.42 12.38 14.73
N SER A 11 5.61 13.50 14.04
CA SER A 11 4.60 14.02 13.11
C SER A 11 5.13 14.48 11.75
N GLY A 12 6.44 14.67 11.63
CA GLY A 12 7.06 15.24 10.42
C GLY A 12 6.74 16.73 10.22
N LYS A 13 6.15 17.41 11.20
CA LYS A 13 5.93 18.85 11.10
C LYS A 13 7.26 19.60 11.18
N ILE A 14 7.37 20.69 10.41
CA ILE A 14 8.47 21.64 10.49
C ILE A 14 7.97 22.85 11.28
N SER A 15 8.66 23.21 12.37
CA SER A 15 8.20 24.29 13.29
C SER A 15 8.29 25.68 12.64
N SER A 16 9.44 26.03 12.08
CA SER A 16 9.66 27.31 11.38
C SER A 16 10.59 27.12 10.19
N SER A 17 11.66 26.37 10.38
CA SER A 17 12.65 26.00 9.37
C SER A 17 13.24 24.66 9.71
N ALA A 18 13.73 23.93 8.71
CA ALA A 18 14.43 22.68 8.90
C ALA A 18 15.66 22.61 8.00
N ILE A 19 16.68 21.87 8.45
CA ILE A 19 17.84 21.58 7.63
C ILE A 19 17.41 20.55 6.56
N LYS A 20 17.70 20.86 5.30
CA LYS A 20 17.54 19.91 4.20
C LYS A 20 18.77 19.03 4.14
N ALA A 21 18.60 17.74 4.41
CA ALA A 21 19.67 16.75 4.42
C ALA A 21 19.71 15.97 3.11
N ASP A 22 20.90 15.61 2.64
CA ASP A 22 21.08 14.64 1.55
C ASP A 22 20.90 13.20 2.08
N TYR A 23 21.35 12.98 3.33
CA TYR A 23 21.27 11.70 4.03
C TYR A 23 20.85 11.90 5.48
N THR A 24 19.93 11.09 5.94
CA THR A 24 19.56 10.97 7.35
C THR A 24 19.92 9.57 7.84
N LEU A 25 20.67 9.51 8.94
CA LEU A 25 21.08 8.27 9.60
C LEU A 25 20.13 8.04 10.79
N ALA A 26 19.04 7.33 10.56
CA ALA A 26 18.06 7.02 11.61
C ALA A 26 18.62 5.95 12.56
N ILE A 27 18.65 6.26 13.85
CA ILE A 27 19.19 5.37 14.88
C ILE A 27 18.12 4.38 15.31
N GLY A 28 18.41 3.10 15.18
CA GLY A 28 17.52 1.99 15.55
C GLY A 28 16.35 1.82 14.61
N LEU A 29 15.38 2.73 14.66
CA LEU A 29 14.16 2.71 13.84
C LEU A 29 13.92 4.05 13.12
N PRO A 30 13.29 4.02 11.95
CA PRO A 30 12.80 5.25 11.32
C PRO A 30 11.68 5.82 12.19
N LYS A 31 11.65 7.14 12.33
CA LYS A 31 10.59 7.87 13.00
C LYS A 31 9.52 8.29 12.00
N LEU A 32 8.30 8.52 12.46
CA LEU A 32 7.21 8.99 11.58
C LEU A 32 7.61 10.25 10.80
N GLY A 33 8.32 11.17 11.45
CA GLY A 33 8.80 12.40 10.82
C GLY A 33 9.78 12.23 9.66
N HIS A 34 10.37 11.04 9.51
CA HIS A 34 11.18 10.74 8.33
C HIS A 34 10.33 10.44 7.08
N ILE A 35 9.09 9.98 7.28
CA ILE A 35 8.27 9.34 6.24
C ILE A 35 6.99 10.15 5.96
N MET A 36 6.52 10.88 6.96
CA MET A 36 5.27 11.64 6.91
C MET A 36 5.50 13.15 6.97
N GLY A 37 4.50 13.87 6.48
CA GLY A 37 4.48 15.33 6.51
C GLY A 37 5.63 15.98 5.75
N SER A 38 5.86 17.25 6.02
CA SER A 38 6.94 18.05 5.39
C SER A 38 8.35 17.56 5.76
N GLY A 39 8.47 16.80 6.85
CA GLY A 39 9.74 16.20 7.27
C GLY A 39 10.31 15.23 6.23
N SER A 40 9.44 14.48 5.55
CA SER A 40 9.86 13.55 4.49
C SER A 40 10.56 14.23 3.32
N GLU A 41 10.23 15.49 3.04
CA GLU A 41 10.80 16.27 1.93
C GLU A 41 12.23 16.77 2.23
N VAL A 42 12.60 16.86 3.52
CA VAL A 42 13.89 17.40 3.96
C VAL A 42 14.84 16.34 4.50
N CYS A 43 14.40 15.10 4.71
CA CYS A 43 15.22 14.01 5.23
C CYS A 43 16.20 13.40 4.21
N GLY A 44 16.01 13.61 2.92
CA GLY A 44 16.84 13.00 1.88
C GLY A 44 16.80 11.47 1.92
N LYS A 45 17.92 10.81 1.65
CA LYS A 45 18.02 9.34 1.70
C LYS A 45 18.19 8.86 3.14
N ILE A 46 17.23 8.08 3.62
CA ILE A 46 17.22 7.55 4.99
C ILE A 46 18.01 6.23 5.02
N LYS A 47 18.96 6.13 5.97
CA LYS A 47 19.67 4.89 6.29
C LYS A 47 19.46 4.58 7.76
N ILE A 48 19.03 3.36 8.06
CA ILE A 48 18.86 2.88 9.44
C ILE A 48 20.21 2.39 9.95
N ILE A 49 20.62 2.86 11.11
CA ILE A 49 21.84 2.46 11.79
C ILE A 49 21.45 1.57 12.96
N ASP A 50 21.90 0.33 12.92
CA ASP A 50 21.78 -0.58 14.05
C ASP A 50 22.79 -0.19 15.13
N VAL A 51 22.28 0.06 16.33
CA VAL A 51 23.09 0.39 17.53
C VAL A 51 22.97 -0.69 18.61
N GLY A 52 22.50 -1.87 18.25
CA GLY A 52 22.38 -3.02 19.15
C GLY A 52 21.20 -2.92 20.12
N LEU A 53 20.10 -2.26 19.72
CA LEU A 53 18.89 -2.26 20.53
C LEU A 53 18.28 -3.67 20.61
N PRO A 54 17.79 -4.10 21.78
CA PRO A 54 17.09 -5.36 21.93
C PRO A 54 15.90 -5.47 20.97
N LYS A 55 15.78 -6.59 20.25
CA LYS A 55 14.70 -6.79 19.28
C LYS A 55 13.30 -6.60 19.87
N LEU A 56 13.12 -7.00 21.12
CA LEU A 56 11.85 -6.84 21.84
C LEU A 56 11.38 -5.38 21.83
N LEU A 57 12.29 -4.42 22.06
CA LEU A 57 11.98 -2.98 22.06
C LEU A 57 11.70 -2.42 20.65
N LEU A 58 12.19 -3.10 19.61
CA LEU A 58 11.97 -2.68 18.22
C LEU A 58 10.61 -3.15 17.69
N GLU A 59 10.00 -4.13 18.33
CA GLU A 59 8.72 -4.74 17.96
C GLU A 59 7.53 -4.14 18.72
N GLU A 60 7.79 -3.38 19.80
CA GLU A 60 6.79 -2.67 20.58
C GLU A 60 6.40 -1.34 19.90
N GLY A 61 5.36 -1.35 19.08
CA GLY A 61 4.85 -0.12 18.48
C GLY A 61 3.50 -0.32 17.78
N ASP A 62 2.66 0.71 17.88
CA ASP A 62 1.32 0.71 17.24
C ASP A 62 1.37 0.97 15.74
N ILE A 63 2.53 1.35 15.22
CA ILE A 63 2.72 1.74 13.81
C ILE A 63 3.83 0.92 13.20
N SER A 64 3.54 0.25 12.10
CA SER A 64 4.52 -0.54 11.35
C SER A 64 4.76 0.02 9.96
N LEU A 65 6.02 0.03 9.54
CA LEU A 65 6.40 0.38 8.18
C LEU A 65 6.28 -0.85 7.30
N LEU A 66 5.44 -0.75 6.27
CA LEU A 66 5.35 -1.80 5.25
C LEU A 66 6.63 -1.82 4.42
N THR A 67 7.34 -2.92 4.48
CA THR A 67 8.56 -3.15 3.70
C THR A 67 8.35 -4.27 2.69
N ARG A 68 9.23 -4.33 1.69
CA ARG A 68 9.19 -5.44 0.73
C ARG A 68 9.31 -6.81 1.41
N SER A 69 10.11 -6.92 2.46
CA SER A 69 10.28 -8.17 3.22
C SER A 69 9.01 -8.54 3.98
N SER A 70 8.33 -7.57 4.62
CA SER A 70 7.07 -7.84 5.34
C SER A 70 5.96 -8.27 4.39
N ILE A 71 5.87 -7.68 3.20
CA ILE A 71 4.88 -8.08 2.20
C ILE A 71 5.23 -9.45 1.61
N SER A 72 6.50 -9.72 1.28
CA SER A 72 6.89 -11.01 0.71
C SER A 72 6.64 -12.20 1.64
N SER A 73 6.63 -11.99 2.95
CA SER A 73 6.30 -13.03 3.93
C SER A 73 4.81 -13.41 3.94
N ILE A 74 3.94 -12.48 3.53
CA ILE A 74 2.49 -12.70 3.45
C ILE A 74 2.11 -13.35 2.12
N LEU A 75 2.86 -13.08 1.06
CA LEU A 75 2.58 -13.60 -0.27
C LEU A 75 3.11 -15.03 -0.39
N SER A 76 2.21 -15.99 -0.41
CA SER A 76 2.54 -17.39 -0.65
C SER A 76 2.99 -17.60 -2.10
N LYS A 77 4.05 -18.41 -2.29
CA LYS A 77 4.45 -18.83 -3.63
C LYS A 77 3.33 -19.70 -4.24
N ARG A 78 2.93 -19.39 -5.47
CA ARG A 78 1.93 -20.19 -6.19
C ARG A 78 2.49 -21.60 -6.45
N SER A 79 1.69 -22.62 -6.12
CA SER A 79 1.96 -24.00 -6.53
C SER A 79 1.56 -24.20 -7.98
N ASP A 80 2.32 -25.02 -8.73
CA ASP A 80 2.01 -25.37 -10.12
C ASP A 80 0.69 -26.15 -10.26
N PHE A 81 0.19 -26.73 -9.16
CA PHE A 81 -1.08 -27.46 -9.09
C PHE A 81 -2.23 -26.66 -8.48
N ALA A 82 -2.02 -25.37 -8.23
CA ALA A 82 -3.05 -24.53 -7.63
C ALA A 82 -4.11 -24.09 -8.67
N HIS A 83 -5.38 -24.08 -8.26
CA HIS A 83 -6.48 -23.61 -9.08
C HIS A 83 -6.99 -22.25 -8.57
N LYS A 84 -7.80 -21.58 -9.39
CA LYS A 84 -8.35 -20.25 -9.09
C LYS A 84 -8.99 -20.16 -7.69
N ASN A 85 -9.70 -21.18 -7.24
CA ASN A 85 -10.36 -21.18 -5.93
C ASN A 85 -9.38 -21.21 -4.74
N THR A 86 -8.12 -21.61 -4.96
CA THR A 86 -7.08 -21.63 -3.92
C THR A 86 -6.68 -20.23 -3.47
N PHE A 87 -6.85 -19.23 -4.34
CA PHE A 87 -6.41 -17.85 -4.09
C PHE A 87 -7.56 -16.92 -3.73
N GLY A 88 -8.68 -17.49 -3.32
CA GLY A 88 -9.83 -16.74 -2.83
C GLY A 88 -10.64 -16.04 -3.91
N HIS A 89 -11.69 -15.37 -3.47
CA HIS A 89 -12.64 -14.65 -4.30
C HIS A 89 -12.87 -13.26 -3.71
N ALA A 90 -12.52 -12.22 -4.44
CA ALA A 90 -12.77 -10.84 -4.05
C ALA A 90 -14.10 -10.35 -4.63
N LEU A 91 -14.89 -9.65 -3.81
CA LEU A 91 -16.07 -8.92 -4.26
C LEU A 91 -15.76 -7.42 -4.16
N VAL A 92 -15.86 -6.71 -5.27
CA VAL A 92 -15.66 -5.26 -5.34
C VAL A 92 -17.01 -4.61 -5.62
N LEU A 93 -17.48 -3.78 -4.68
CA LEU A 93 -18.74 -3.05 -4.78
C LEU A 93 -18.45 -1.58 -5.06
N GLY A 94 -19.06 -1.01 -6.10
CA GLY A 94 -18.85 0.40 -6.40
C GLY A 94 -19.44 0.86 -7.71
N GLY A 95 -19.07 2.08 -8.11
CA GLY A 95 -19.52 2.69 -9.36
C GLY A 95 -20.83 3.46 -9.19
N SER A 96 -20.74 4.79 -9.03
CA SER A 96 -21.89 5.68 -9.22
C SER A 96 -22.17 5.82 -10.71
N HIS A 97 -23.35 6.32 -11.07
CA HIS A 97 -23.74 6.59 -12.46
C HIS A 97 -22.66 7.37 -13.20
N GLY A 98 -22.13 6.81 -14.29
CA GLY A 98 -21.05 7.41 -15.08
C GLY A 98 -19.65 7.38 -14.43
N LEU A 99 -19.47 6.73 -13.27
CA LEU A 99 -18.21 6.69 -12.51
C LEU A 99 -17.72 5.26 -12.24
N CYS A 100 -17.54 4.48 -13.29
CA CYS A 100 -17.09 3.08 -13.19
C CYS A 100 -15.57 2.88 -13.18
N GLY A 101 -14.78 3.94 -13.40
CA GLY A 101 -13.33 3.84 -13.53
C GLY A 101 -12.65 3.25 -12.31
N ALA A 102 -13.03 3.71 -11.11
CA ALA A 102 -12.47 3.21 -9.86
C ALA A 102 -12.82 1.72 -9.63
N LEU A 103 -14.04 1.30 -9.95
CA LEU A 103 -14.46 -0.09 -9.85
C LEU A 103 -13.63 -0.98 -10.78
N SER A 104 -13.45 -0.57 -12.03
CA SER A 104 -12.64 -1.31 -13.02
C SER A 104 -11.19 -1.44 -12.57
N LEU A 105 -10.57 -0.34 -12.15
CA LEU A 105 -9.19 -0.33 -11.65
C LEU A 105 -9.01 -1.22 -10.40
N SER A 106 -9.95 -1.15 -9.46
CA SER A 106 -9.88 -1.97 -8.23
C SER A 106 -10.05 -3.46 -8.54
N SER A 107 -10.96 -3.81 -9.45
CA SER A 107 -11.19 -5.19 -9.86
C SER A 107 -9.98 -5.76 -10.60
N GLU A 108 -9.40 -5.01 -11.50
CA GLU A 108 -8.19 -5.38 -12.22
C GLU A 108 -6.97 -5.49 -11.27
N ALA A 109 -6.85 -4.56 -10.32
CA ALA A 109 -5.79 -4.62 -9.31
C ALA A 109 -5.91 -5.88 -8.44
N ALA A 110 -7.11 -6.27 -8.03
CA ALA A 110 -7.34 -7.48 -7.27
C ALA A 110 -6.90 -8.74 -8.03
N LEU A 111 -7.21 -8.85 -9.32
CA LEU A 111 -6.75 -9.94 -10.18
C LEU A 111 -5.22 -9.95 -10.31
N LYS A 112 -4.63 -8.80 -10.64
CA LYS A 112 -3.17 -8.65 -10.77
C LYS A 112 -2.40 -8.89 -9.47
N SER A 113 -3.03 -8.62 -8.33
CA SER A 113 -2.46 -8.93 -7.01
C SER A 113 -2.48 -10.42 -6.69
N GLY A 114 -3.17 -11.23 -7.49
CA GLY A 114 -3.14 -12.69 -7.38
C GLY A 114 -4.44 -13.30 -6.85
N CYS A 115 -5.52 -12.55 -6.73
CA CYS A 115 -6.83 -13.10 -6.42
C CYS A 115 -7.25 -14.14 -7.48
N GLY A 116 -7.85 -15.24 -7.05
CA GLY A 116 -8.23 -16.32 -7.96
C GLY A 116 -9.49 -16.03 -8.74
N LEU A 117 -10.43 -15.29 -8.13
CA LEU A 117 -11.68 -14.84 -8.73
C LEU A 117 -11.99 -13.43 -8.25
N VAL A 118 -12.57 -12.62 -9.14
CA VAL A 118 -13.07 -11.30 -8.78
C VAL A 118 -14.49 -11.15 -9.30
N SER A 119 -15.41 -10.72 -8.44
CA SER A 119 -16.74 -10.27 -8.82
C SER A 119 -16.85 -8.77 -8.60
N ALA A 120 -17.31 -8.06 -9.59
CA ALA A 120 -17.64 -6.65 -9.49
C ALA A 120 -19.16 -6.49 -9.42
N ALA A 121 -19.64 -5.68 -8.48
CA ALA A 121 -21.06 -5.37 -8.35
C ALA A 121 -21.27 -3.86 -8.51
N THR A 122 -22.17 -3.48 -9.40
CA THR A 122 -22.50 -2.10 -9.73
C THR A 122 -23.97 -1.98 -10.15
N TRP A 123 -24.44 -0.74 -10.25
CA TRP A 123 -25.77 -0.45 -10.78
C TRP A 123 -25.91 -0.87 -12.24
N GLU A 124 -27.08 -1.39 -12.63
CA GLU A 124 -27.35 -1.86 -13.99
C GLU A 124 -27.02 -0.82 -15.07
N VAL A 125 -27.30 0.44 -14.79
CA VAL A 125 -27.03 1.57 -15.71
C VAL A 125 -25.52 1.71 -16.10
N ASN A 126 -24.64 1.19 -15.28
CA ASN A 126 -23.19 1.26 -15.49
C ASN A 126 -22.61 0.06 -16.23
N TYR A 127 -23.42 -0.93 -16.56
CA TYR A 127 -22.98 -2.21 -17.10
C TYR A 127 -22.12 -2.08 -18.35
N LEU A 128 -22.62 -1.37 -19.37
CA LEU A 128 -21.91 -1.20 -20.64
C LEU A 128 -20.62 -0.40 -20.48
N GLU A 129 -20.65 0.64 -19.67
CA GLU A 129 -19.46 1.44 -19.38
C GLU A 129 -18.40 0.60 -18.67
N PHE A 130 -18.80 -0.18 -17.67
CA PHE A 130 -17.89 -1.06 -16.95
C PHE A 130 -17.25 -2.10 -17.87
N LEU A 131 -18.05 -2.79 -18.70
CA LEU A 131 -17.53 -3.77 -19.66
C LEU A 131 -16.55 -3.17 -20.68
N SER A 132 -16.80 -1.96 -21.14
CA SER A 132 -15.91 -1.28 -22.09
C SER A 132 -14.52 -0.95 -21.52
N ARG A 133 -14.39 -0.92 -20.21
CA ARG A 133 -13.14 -0.61 -19.48
C ARG A 133 -12.34 -1.85 -19.09
N LEU A 134 -12.93 -3.04 -19.18
CA LEU A 134 -12.23 -4.28 -18.85
C LEU A 134 -11.29 -4.68 -19.99
N SER A 135 -10.06 -4.99 -19.65
CA SER A 135 -9.13 -5.64 -20.58
C SER A 135 -9.62 -7.07 -20.85
N SER A 136 -9.75 -7.42 -22.08
CA SER A 136 -10.61 -8.44 -22.70
C SER A 136 -10.43 -9.92 -22.31
N ASN A 137 -9.66 -10.30 -21.29
CA ASN A 137 -9.33 -11.72 -21.02
C ASN A 137 -9.42 -12.16 -19.56
N GLU A 138 -10.02 -11.37 -18.67
CA GLU A 138 -10.02 -11.71 -17.24
C GLU A 138 -11.40 -12.15 -16.79
N VAL A 139 -11.47 -13.26 -16.05
CA VAL A 139 -12.71 -13.85 -15.54
C VAL A 139 -13.27 -12.97 -14.42
N LEU A 140 -14.02 -11.96 -14.82
CA LEU A 140 -14.81 -11.13 -13.92
C LEU A 140 -16.26 -11.59 -13.95
N SER A 141 -16.82 -11.88 -12.78
CA SER A 141 -18.26 -12.07 -12.63
C SER A 141 -18.90 -10.72 -12.30
N LEU A 142 -19.86 -10.29 -13.09
CA LEU A 142 -20.60 -9.06 -12.86
C LEU A 142 -21.92 -9.35 -12.15
N ILE A 143 -22.20 -8.60 -11.09
CA ILE A 143 -23.44 -8.67 -10.33
C ILE A 143 -24.16 -7.33 -10.47
N HIS A 144 -25.41 -7.37 -10.91
CA HIS A 144 -26.27 -6.19 -10.95
C HIS A 144 -26.92 -5.98 -9.56
N ILE A 145 -26.95 -4.75 -9.10
CA ILE A 145 -27.63 -4.33 -7.88
C ILE A 145 -28.74 -3.35 -8.24
#